data_acf7c13a242129f19ca0c7a5ca0668b0
#
_entry.id   acf7c13a242129f19ca0c7a5ca0668b0
#
_cell.length_a   1.000
_cell.length_b   1.000
_cell.length_c   1.000
_cell.angle_alpha   90.00
_cell.angle_beta   90.00
_cell.angle_gamma   90.00
#
_symmetry.space_group_name_H-M   'P 1'
#
loop_
_entity.id
_entity.type
_entity.pdbx_description
1 polymer ?
#
loop_
_entity_poly.entity_id
_entity_poly.type
_entity_poly.pdbx_seq_one_letter_code
_entity_poly.pdbx_strand_id
1 'polypeptide(L)'
;MSELNNIALKIIGSGKGILAADESTATMTKRLDSVKVKSSPENRLFFRETLFTSARMKDCIGGVILYDETIKQSNKYGKKIPELISELNSVPGIKVDTGAKTLANSEEEKITEGLDGLRERLNEYYKLGARFTKWRAVYIISDKYPSKLSIQTNAHALARYSALVQESGMVPIVEPEVLMDGNHTADDCYKKTSEVIKKCFDELDLHKIDLKGVILKPNMILPGSSSDKKISKEEIAELTVKCLKESVPSEVPGIAFLSGGQTEVEATENLNQINIQNNTNFIMTYSYGRALQQSALKFWSKDIKNIEGTQELFNHRANMCSLAAKGKWSKELEKK
;
A
#
# COMPACT_ATOMS: atom_id res chain seq x y z
N MET A 1 -8.96 -10.40 -21.57
CA MET A 1 -8.51 -9.52 -20.46
C MET A 1 -7.50 -8.55 -21.02
N SER A 2 -7.52 -7.29 -20.61
CA SER A 2 -6.49 -6.31 -21.00
C SER A 2 -5.14 -6.68 -20.36
N GLU A 3 -4.03 -6.19 -20.93
CA GLU A 3 -2.69 -6.39 -20.35
C GLU A 3 -2.62 -5.84 -18.92
N LEU A 4 -3.24 -4.68 -18.68
CA LEU A 4 -3.32 -4.06 -17.35
C LEU A 4 -4.06 -4.95 -16.35
N ASN A 5 -5.15 -5.59 -16.75
CA ASN A 5 -5.88 -6.52 -15.91
C ASN A 5 -5.01 -7.74 -15.53
N ASN A 6 -4.26 -8.29 -16.48
CA ASN A 6 -3.35 -9.41 -16.20
C ASN A 6 -2.25 -9.03 -15.20
N ILE A 7 -1.68 -7.81 -15.33
CA ILE A 7 -0.69 -7.28 -14.38
C ILE A 7 -1.32 -7.12 -12.99
N ALA A 8 -2.52 -6.50 -12.90
CA ALA A 8 -3.22 -6.33 -11.63
C ALA A 8 -3.47 -7.67 -10.93
N LEU A 9 -4.02 -8.65 -11.64
CA LEU A 9 -4.28 -10.00 -11.10
C LEU A 9 -2.99 -10.73 -10.70
N LYS A 10 -1.89 -10.56 -11.43
CA LYS A 10 -0.58 -11.12 -11.05
C LYS A 10 -0.09 -10.55 -9.72
N ILE A 11 -0.35 -9.27 -9.45
CA ILE A 11 0.07 -8.59 -8.21
C ILE A 11 -0.73 -9.08 -7.00
N ILE A 12 -2.05 -9.24 -7.13
CA ILE A 12 -2.94 -9.46 -5.99
C ILE A 12 -3.49 -10.89 -5.89
N GLY A 13 -3.30 -11.72 -6.91
CA GLY A 13 -3.90 -13.06 -6.97
C GLY A 13 -3.24 -14.08 -6.04
N SER A 14 -3.93 -15.18 -5.79
CA SER A 14 -3.41 -16.38 -5.08
C SER A 14 -2.98 -16.14 -3.63
N GLY A 15 -3.53 -15.12 -2.98
CA GLY A 15 -3.15 -14.73 -1.61
C GLY A 15 -1.81 -13.98 -1.54
N LYS A 16 -1.31 -13.50 -2.66
CA LYS A 16 -0.19 -12.58 -2.69
C LYS A 16 -0.65 -11.17 -2.38
N GLY A 17 0.26 -10.37 -1.82
CA GLY A 17 0.05 -8.96 -1.60
C GLY A 17 1.24 -8.13 -2.07
N ILE A 18 1.34 -6.92 -1.57
CA ILE A 18 2.32 -5.94 -2.01
C ILE A 18 3.23 -5.56 -0.85
N LEU A 19 4.53 -5.66 -1.07
CA LEU A 19 5.53 -5.07 -0.19
C LEU A 19 5.69 -3.58 -0.53
N ALA A 20 5.23 -2.71 0.35
CA ALA A 20 5.46 -1.27 0.24
C ALA A 20 6.84 -0.93 0.83
N ALA A 21 7.86 -0.86 -0.03
CA ALA A 21 9.24 -0.48 0.29
C ALA A 21 9.58 0.89 -0.33
N ASP A 22 8.59 1.77 -0.37
CA ASP A 22 8.59 3.05 -1.07
C ASP A 22 8.79 4.27 -0.15
N GLU A 23 9.26 4.03 1.07
CA GLU A 23 9.60 5.12 1.98
C GLU A 23 10.58 6.09 1.29
N SER A 24 10.23 7.38 1.29
CA SER A 24 11.17 8.41 0.85
C SER A 24 12.43 8.37 1.68
N THR A 25 13.53 8.94 1.17
CA THR A 25 14.79 9.04 1.92
C THR A 25 14.56 9.61 3.33
N ALA A 26 13.78 10.68 3.46
CA ALA A 26 13.47 11.27 4.76
C ALA A 26 12.69 10.31 5.68
N THR A 27 11.72 9.58 5.15
CA THR A 27 10.94 8.61 5.94
C THR A 27 11.80 7.41 6.34
N MET A 28 12.61 6.90 5.41
CA MET A 28 13.51 5.77 5.72
C MET A 28 14.58 6.18 6.72
N THR A 29 15.11 7.42 6.64
CA THR A 29 16.02 7.97 7.63
C THR A 29 15.40 7.95 9.03
N LYS A 30 14.19 8.47 9.20
CA LYS A 30 13.49 8.42 10.50
C LYS A 30 13.31 6.98 11.02
N ARG A 31 13.06 6.02 10.14
CA ARG A 31 12.94 4.60 10.52
C ARG A 31 14.28 4.01 10.98
N LEU A 32 15.36 4.27 10.23
CA LEU A 32 16.71 3.80 10.59
C LEU A 32 17.22 4.46 11.86
N ASP A 33 16.99 5.76 12.04
CA ASP A 33 17.34 6.49 13.26
C ASP A 33 16.62 5.93 14.49
N SER A 34 15.33 5.53 14.34
CA SER A 34 14.56 4.93 15.44
C SER A 34 15.13 3.60 15.93
N VAL A 35 15.94 2.93 15.11
CA VAL A 35 16.67 1.70 15.44
C VAL A 35 18.18 1.90 15.53
N LYS A 36 18.64 3.16 15.59
CA LYS A 36 20.04 3.56 15.77
C LYS A 36 20.99 3.09 14.66
N VAL A 37 20.49 2.98 13.43
CA VAL A 37 21.29 2.66 12.26
C VAL A 37 21.46 3.92 11.40
N LYS A 38 22.71 4.21 10.98
CA LYS A 38 22.99 5.35 10.09
C LYS A 38 22.26 5.21 8.75
N SER A 39 21.53 6.25 8.36
CA SER A 39 20.88 6.31 7.06
C SER A 39 21.87 6.73 5.98
N SER A 40 22.40 5.75 5.24
CA SER A 40 23.18 5.98 4.02
C SER A 40 22.46 5.29 2.83
N PRO A 41 22.77 5.66 1.57
CA PRO A 41 22.22 4.96 0.41
C PRO A 41 22.49 3.44 0.45
N GLU A 42 23.68 3.04 0.91
CA GLU A 42 24.10 1.64 1.02
C GLU A 42 23.25 0.90 2.07
N ASN A 43 23.06 1.47 3.26
CA ASN A 43 22.27 0.84 4.32
C ASN A 43 20.78 0.77 3.94
N ARG A 44 20.24 1.80 3.28
CA ARG A 44 18.86 1.77 2.77
C ARG A 44 18.67 0.69 1.72
N LEU A 45 19.61 0.56 0.78
CA LEU A 45 19.60 -0.49 -0.22
C LEU A 45 19.79 -1.87 0.42
N PHE A 46 20.76 -2.02 1.32
CA PHE A 46 21.08 -3.29 1.95
C PHE A 46 19.89 -3.89 2.72
N PHE A 47 19.22 -3.05 3.52
CA PHE A 47 18.00 -3.51 4.18
C PHE A 47 16.92 -3.96 3.19
N ARG A 48 16.64 -3.14 2.16
CA ARG A 48 15.64 -3.45 1.14
C ARG A 48 16.01 -4.71 0.35
N GLU A 49 17.26 -4.83 -0.12
CA GLU A 49 17.74 -6.02 -0.83
C GLU A 49 17.63 -7.28 0.02
N THR A 50 17.92 -7.19 1.34
CA THR A 50 17.73 -8.32 2.27
C THR A 50 16.30 -8.83 2.24
N LEU A 51 15.30 -7.93 2.21
CA LEU A 51 13.90 -8.34 2.09
C LEU A 51 13.58 -8.89 0.69
N PHE A 52 14.05 -8.22 -0.37
CA PHE A 52 13.75 -8.59 -1.75
C PHE A 52 14.33 -9.95 -2.16
N THR A 53 15.37 -10.42 -1.49
CA THR A 53 16.01 -11.71 -1.76
C THR A 53 15.52 -12.84 -0.87
N SER A 54 14.49 -12.59 -0.03
CA SER A 54 13.97 -13.60 0.89
C SER A 54 13.10 -14.65 0.19
N ALA A 55 13.10 -15.87 0.75
CA ALA A 55 12.50 -17.05 0.10
C ALA A 55 10.99 -16.91 -0.15
N ARG A 56 10.25 -16.20 0.74
CA ARG A 56 8.79 -16.03 0.61
C ARG A 56 8.36 -14.95 -0.38
N MET A 57 9.30 -14.20 -0.95
CA MET A 57 8.95 -13.22 -1.99
C MET A 57 8.13 -13.86 -3.11
N LYS A 58 8.59 -14.98 -3.67
CA LYS A 58 7.91 -15.65 -4.80
C LYS A 58 6.50 -16.14 -4.50
N ASP A 59 6.21 -16.49 -3.25
CA ASP A 59 4.95 -17.14 -2.84
C ASP A 59 3.95 -16.16 -2.22
N CYS A 60 4.45 -15.10 -1.56
CA CYS A 60 3.62 -14.19 -0.77
C CYS A 60 3.55 -12.78 -1.36
N ILE A 61 4.55 -12.34 -2.11
CA ILE A 61 4.63 -10.96 -2.62
C ILE A 61 4.41 -10.96 -4.13
N GLY A 62 3.29 -10.37 -4.57
CA GLY A 62 2.98 -10.22 -5.98
C GLY A 62 3.55 -8.95 -6.60
N GLY A 63 3.76 -7.90 -5.78
CA GLY A 63 4.35 -6.65 -6.21
C GLY A 63 5.20 -5.98 -5.14
N VAL A 64 6.16 -5.17 -5.56
CA VAL A 64 6.99 -4.36 -4.67
C VAL A 64 6.91 -2.91 -5.12
N ILE A 65 6.45 -2.02 -4.24
CA ILE A 65 6.50 -0.58 -4.50
C ILE A 65 7.88 -0.08 -4.10
N LEU A 66 8.63 0.45 -5.06
CA LEU A 66 9.95 1.02 -4.85
C LEU A 66 9.88 2.55 -4.68
N TYR A 67 10.95 3.13 -4.16
CA TYR A 67 11.24 4.55 -4.18
C TYR A 67 12.19 4.89 -5.33
N ASP A 68 12.19 6.14 -5.81
CA ASP A 68 13.00 6.61 -6.94
C ASP A 68 14.50 6.25 -6.82
N GLU A 69 15.09 6.42 -5.62
CA GLU A 69 16.48 6.00 -5.35
C GLU A 69 16.67 4.51 -5.65
N THR A 70 15.78 3.65 -5.14
CA THR A 70 15.97 2.20 -5.16
C THR A 70 15.74 1.59 -6.55
N ILE A 71 14.78 2.09 -7.32
CA ILE A 71 14.52 1.55 -8.68
C ILE A 71 15.71 1.77 -9.63
N LYS A 72 16.54 2.78 -9.35
CA LYS A 72 17.74 3.14 -10.13
C LYS A 72 18.99 2.40 -9.65
N GLN A 73 18.95 1.76 -8.50
CA GLN A 73 20.09 1.08 -7.90
C GLN A 73 20.32 -0.33 -8.48
N SER A 74 21.53 -0.82 -8.27
CA SER A 74 21.93 -2.19 -8.54
C SER A 74 22.52 -2.80 -7.28
N ASN A 75 22.41 -4.12 -7.15
CA ASN A 75 23.08 -4.85 -6.07
C ASN A 75 24.60 -4.90 -6.28
N LYS A 76 25.32 -5.46 -5.32
CA LYS A 76 26.79 -5.59 -5.36
C LYS A 76 27.32 -6.40 -6.54
N TYR A 77 26.47 -7.16 -7.23
CA TYR A 77 26.80 -7.93 -8.41
C TYR A 77 26.44 -7.23 -9.73
N GLY A 78 26.00 -5.97 -9.67
CA GLY A 78 25.61 -5.17 -10.84
C GLY A 78 24.18 -5.45 -11.35
N LYS A 79 23.41 -6.36 -10.72
CA LYS A 79 22.03 -6.64 -11.12
C LYS A 79 21.10 -5.50 -10.68
N LYS A 80 20.27 -5.00 -11.58
CA LYS A 80 19.28 -3.98 -11.28
C LYS A 80 18.22 -4.50 -10.30
N ILE A 81 17.78 -3.65 -9.36
CA ILE A 81 16.77 -4.04 -8.36
C ILE A 81 15.44 -4.49 -8.99
N PRO A 82 14.90 -3.84 -10.04
CA PRO A 82 13.70 -4.34 -10.71
C PRO A 82 13.85 -5.73 -11.33
N GLU A 83 15.03 -6.05 -11.88
CA GLU A 83 15.33 -7.38 -12.44
C GLU A 83 15.33 -8.44 -11.34
N LEU A 84 15.99 -8.14 -10.20
CA LEU A 84 16.02 -9.00 -9.02
C LEU A 84 14.60 -9.36 -8.53
N ILE A 85 13.71 -8.36 -8.46
CA ILE A 85 12.32 -8.55 -8.05
C ILE A 85 11.56 -9.42 -9.06
N SER A 86 11.76 -9.17 -10.36
CA SER A 86 11.08 -9.92 -11.43
C SER A 86 11.45 -11.39 -11.46
N GLU A 87 12.70 -11.74 -11.19
CA GLU A 87 13.18 -13.13 -11.10
C GLU A 87 12.51 -13.94 -9.98
N LEU A 88 12.05 -13.24 -8.94
CA LEU A 88 11.28 -13.85 -7.85
C LEU A 88 9.77 -13.86 -8.11
N ASN A 89 9.37 -13.70 -9.38
CA ASN A 89 7.96 -13.70 -9.79
C ASN A 89 7.09 -12.62 -9.10
N SER A 90 7.73 -11.52 -8.68
CA SER A 90 7.06 -10.32 -8.18
C SER A 90 7.13 -9.21 -9.24
N VAL A 91 6.14 -8.34 -9.27
CA VAL A 91 6.09 -7.22 -10.21
C VAL A 91 6.77 -6.00 -9.58
N PRO A 92 7.76 -5.37 -10.24
CA PRO A 92 8.30 -4.10 -9.77
C PRO A 92 7.29 -2.96 -9.98
N GLY A 93 7.17 -2.10 -8.99
CA GLY A 93 6.35 -0.89 -9.04
C GLY A 93 7.07 0.29 -8.43
N ILE A 94 6.47 1.48 -8.52
CA ILE A 94 7.11 2.73 -8.11
C ILE A 94 6.11 3.72 -7.51
N LYS A 95 6.49 4.35 -6.40
CA LYS A 95 5.82 5.53 -5.87
C LYS A 95 6.14 6.74 -6.74
N VAL A 96 5.12 7.38 -7.29
CA VAL A 96 5.29 8.51 -8.23
C VAL A 96 4.81 9.86 -7.69
N ASP A 97 4.08 9.88 -6.59
CA ASP A 97 3.76 11.14 -5.91
C ASP A 97 5.02 11.76 -5.27
N THR A 98 5.05 13.08 -5.17
CA THR A 98 6.14 13.85 -4.53
C THR A 98 5.83 14.22 -3.08
N GLY A 99 4.75 13.69 -2.53
CA GLY A 99 4.34 13.82 -1.13
C GLY A 99 3.16 14.77 -0.93
N ALA A 100 2.53 14.61 0.23
CA ALA A 100 1.41 15.43 0.67
C ALA A 100 1.91 16.78 1.21
N LYS A 101 1.34 17.87 0.69
CA LYS A 101 1.62 19.26 1.07
C LYS A 101 0.38 19.86 1.72
N THR A 102 0.51 20.99 2.38
CA THR A 102 -0.65 21.70 2.90
C THR A 102 -1.53 22.16 1.75
N LEU A 103 -2.82 21.85 1.83
CA LEU A 103 -3.80 22.33 0.87
C LEU A 103 -3.97 23.84 1.05
N ALA A 104 -3.78 24.61 -0.01
CA ALA A 104 -3.95 26.06 0.04
C ALA A 104 -5.35 26.41 0.52
N ASN A 105 -5.46 27.41 1.36
CA ASN A 105 -6.70 27.85 2.02
C ASN A 105 -7.33 26.80 2.98
N SER A 106 -6.55 25.82 3.43
CA SER A 106 -6.93 24.91 4.51
C SER A 106 -5.79 24.79 5.52
N GLU A 107 -6.12 24.81 6.82
CA GLU A 107 -5.10 24.80 7.88
C GLU A 107 -4.49 23.41 8.09
N GLU A 108 -5.29 22.35 7.96
CA GLU A 108 -4.89 21.00 8.36
C GLU A 108 -4.86 20.01 7.20
N GLU A 109 -5.63 20.26 6.15
CA GLU A 109 -5.77 19.30 5.05
C GLU A 109 -4.57 19.31 4.11
N LYS A 110 -4.42 18.20 3.40
CA LYS A 110 -3.31 17.99 2.46
C LYS A 110 -3.81 17.80 1.05
N ILE A 111 -2.95 18.23 0.11
CA ILE A 111 -3.02 17.86 -1.31
C ILE A 111 -1.74 17.10 -1.65
N THR A 112 -1.87 16.03 -2.40
CA THR A 112 -0.69 15.30 -2.87
C THR A 112 -0.24 15.85 -4.23
N GLU A 113 1.03 16.19 -4.31
CA GLU A 113 1.66 16.76 -5.51
C GLU A 113 2.43 15.72 -6.30
N GLY A 114 2.85 16.08 -7.55
CA GLY A 114 3.68 15.23 -8.39
C GLY A 114 3.15 15.00 -9.80
N LEU A 115 2.09 15.71 -10.24
CA LEU A 115 1.55 15.59 -11.61
C LEU A 115 2.45 16.26 -12.65
N ASP A 116 3.17 17.33 -12.28
CA ASP A 116 4.06 18.02 -13.20
C ASP A 116 5.24 17.11 -13.59
N GLY A 117 5.47 16.98 -14.89
CA GLY A 117 6.49 16.08 -15.44
C GLY A 117 6.25 14.60 -15.17
N LEU A 118 5.02 14.20 -14.79
CA LEU A 118 4.74 12.81 -14.47
C LEU A 118 4.83 11.89 -15.69
N ARG A 119 4.37 12.34 -16.88
CA ARG A 119 4.42 11.54 -18.11
C ARG A 119 5.85 11.12 -18.46
N GLU A 120 6.80 12.04 -18.35
CA GLU A 120 8.22 11.79 -18.63
C GLU A 120 8.81 10.82 -17.62
N ARG A 121 8.51 10.99 -16.32
CA ARG A 121 8.95 10.08 -15.26
C ARG A 121 8.36 8.67 -15.41
N LEU A 122 7.11 8.55 -15.82
CA LEU A 122 6.48 7.25 -16.06
C LEU A 122 7.17 6.50 -17.20
N ASN A 123 7.52 7.18 -18.29
CA ASN A 123 8.28 6.60 -19.39
C ASN A 123 9.66 6.10 -18.95
N GLU A 124 10.35 6.86 -18.09
CA GLU A 124 11.62 6.45 -17.49
C GLU A 124 11.43 5.18 -16.60
N TYR A 125 10.47 5.20 -15.69
CA TYR A 125 10.23 4.08 -14.79
C TYR A 125 9.77 2.80 -15.51
N TYR A 126 8.98 2.93 -16.57
CA TYR A 126 8.63 1.79 -17.41
C TYR A 126 9.85 1.13 -18.03
N LYS A 127 10.79 1.94 -18.57
CA LYS A 127 12.08 1.45 -19.12
C LYS A 127 12.97 0.81 -18.05
N LEU A 128 12.89 1.28 -16.79
CA LEU A 128 13.59 0.68 -15.65
C LEU A 128 12.95 -0.63 -15.16
N GLY A 129 11.81 -1.04 -15.71
CA GLY A 129 11.14 -2.30 -15.39
C GLY A 129 9.88 -2.18 -14.54
N ALA A 130 9.45 -0.99 -14.12
CA ALA A 130 8.19 -0.82 -13.42
C ALA A 130 7.00 -1.22 -14.31
N ARG A 131 5.99 -1.86 -13.70
CA ARG A 131 4.73 -2.26 -14.36
C ARG A 131 3.50 -1.80 -13.60
N PHE A 132 3.68 -1.21 -12.43
CA PHE A 132 2.62 -0.53 -11.68
C PHE A 132 3.19 0.66 -10.91
N THR A 133 2.30 1.52 -10.50
CA THR A 133 2.67 2.73 -9.74
C THR A 133 1.79 2.88 -8.51
N LYS A 134 2.16 3.77 -7.60
CA LYS A 134 1.34 4.13 -6.45
C LYS A 134 1.33 5.64 -6.23
N TRP A 135 0.14 6.17 -5.93
CA TRP A 135 -0.08 7.56 -5.50
C TRP A 135 -1.01 7.59 -4.30
N ARG A 136 -0.58 8.22 -3.22
CA ARG A 136 -1.29 8.31 -1.96
C ARG A 136 -1.87 9.71 -1.76
N ALA A 137 -3.18 9.79 -1.53
CA ALA A 137 -3.86 10.95 -0.96
C ALA A 137 -4.21 10.67 0.50
N VAL A 138 -4.22 11.69 1.36
CA VAL A 138 -4.52 11.54 2.79
C VAL A 138 -5.62 12.48 3.22
N TYR A 139 -6.51 11.97 4.06
CA TYR A 139 -7.67 12.70 4.59
C TYR A 139 -7.74 12.51 6.11
N ILE A 140 -7.89 13.61 6.83
CA ILE A 140 -8.12 13.59 8.28
C ILE A 140 -9.63 13.57 8.56
N ILE A 141 -10.02 13.02 9.71
CA ILE A 141 -11.42 13.07 10.21
C ILE A 141 -11.49 14.02 11.39
N SER A 142 -12.40 14.97 11.29
CA SER A 142 -12.87 15.83 12.40
C SER A 142 -14.28 16.33 12.09
N ASP A 143 -14.85 17.18 12.94
CA ASP A 143 -16.15 17.79 12.69
C ASP A 143 -16.20 18.60 11.38
N LYS A 144 -15.05 19.15 10.95
CA LYS A 144 -14.93 19.97 9.75
C LYS A 144 -14.33 19.24 8.55
N TYR A 145 -13.60 18.13 8.77
CA TYR A 145 -12.79 17.48 7.76
C TYR A 145 -13.16 16.00 7.56
N PRO A 146 -12.90 15.41 6.37
CA PRO A 146 -12.39 16.10 5.20
C PRO A 146 -13.41 17.05 4.59
N SER A 147 -12.94 18.21 4.10
CA SER A 147 -13.77 19.17 3.38
C SER A 147 -14.06 18.69 1.95
N LYS A 148 -15.14 19.22 1.35
CA LYS A 148 -15.46 18.96 -0.06
C LYS A 148 -14.31 19.37 -0.99
N LEU A 149 -13.58 20.45 -0.64
CA LEU A 149 -12.42 20.89 -1.42
C LEU A 149 -11.32 19.84 -1.42
N SER A 150 -10.95 19.32 -0.25
CA SER A 150 -9.91 18.30 -0.11
C SER A 150 -10.28 17.01 -0.84
N ILE A 151 -11.53 16.55 -0.66
CA ILE A 151 -12.03 15.33 -1.34
C ILE A 151 -11.96 15.50 -2.86
N GLN A 152 -12.50 16.62 -3.39
CA GLN A 152 -12.56 16.88 -4.83
C GLN A 152 -11.17 16.98 -5.46
N THR A 153 -10.27 17.78 -4.87
CA THR A 153 -8.95 18.06 -5.47
C THR A 153 -8.05 16.83 -5.45
N ASN A 154 -8.06 16.04 -4.37
CA ASN A 154 -7.29 14.81 -4.30
C ASN A 154 -7.88 13.70 -5.20
N ALA A 155 -9.21 13.57 -5.28
CA ALA A 155 -9.85 12.62 -6.20
C ALA A 155 -9.52 12.95 -7.66
N HIS A 156 -9.57 14.22 -8.05
CA HIS A 156 -9.16 14.68 -9.38
C HIS A 156 -7.67 14.40 -9.67
N ALA A 157 -6.78 14.63 -8.69
CA ALA A 157 -5.36 14.31 -8.83
C ALA A 157 -5.12 12.81 -9.02
N LEU A 158 -5.83 11.95 -8.26
CA LEU A 158 -5.77 10.50 -8.40
C LEU A 158 -6.26 10.02 -9.77
N ALA A 159 -7.30 10.63 -10.33
CA ALA A 159 -7.81 10.28 -11.66
C ALA A 159 -6.84 10.72 -12.77
N ARG A 160 -6.29 11.94 -12.72
CA ARG A 160 -5.28 12.41 -13.66
C ARG A 160 -4.02 11.56 -13.63
N TYR A 161 -3.56 11.21 -12.43
CA TYR A 161 -2.46 10.29 -12.23
C TYR A 161 -2.74 8.94 -12.90
N SER A 162 -3.92 8.35 -12.65
CA SER A 162 -4.31 7.05 -13.19
C SER A 162 -4.35 7.05 -14.72
N ALA A 163 -4.85 8.12 -15.33
CA ALA A 163 -4.86 8.27 -16.79
C ALA A 163 -3.46 8.23 -17.40
N LEU A 164 -2.52 9.00 -16.83
CA LEU A 164 -1.12 9.02 -17.27
C LEU A 164 -0.43 7.66 -17.08
N VAL A 165 -0.74 6.98 -16.00
CA VAL A 165 -0.19 5.64 -15.70
C VAL A 165 -0.68 4.61 -16.71
N GLN A 166 -1.98 4.56 -17.00
CA GLN A 166 -2.52 3.64 -18.00
C GLN A 166 -2.05 3.97 -19.43
N GLU A 167 -1.89 5.25 -19.76
CA GLU A 167 -1.27 5.69 -21.00
C GLU A 167 0.15 5.10 -21.17
N SER A 168 0.90 5.00 -20.09
CA SER A 168 2.26 4.43 -20.10
C SER A 168 2.30 2.89 -20.04
N GLY A 169 1.15 2.19 -20.06
CA GLY A 169 1.06 0.73 -20.01
C GLY A 169 1.27 0.15 -18.61
N MET A 170 1.07 0.93 -17.55
CA MET A 170 1.22 0.48 -16.16
C MET A 170 -0.11 0.49 -15.40
N VAL A 171 -0.17 -0.29 -14.31
CA VAL A 171 -1.33 -0.37 -13.41
C VAL A 171 -1.22 0.72 -12.34
N PRO A 172 -2.20 1.64 -12.20
CA PRO A 172 -2.25 2.56 -11.08
C PRO A 172 -2.77 1.87 -9.81
N ILE A 173 -2.05 2.03 -8.70
CA ILE A 173 -2.59 1.84 -7.36
C ILE A 173 -3.10 3.18 -6.86
N VAL A 174 -4.40 3.26 -6.68
CA VAL A 174 -5.11 4.45 -6.17
C VAL A 174 -5.23 4.32 -4.66
N GLU A 175 -4.55 5.20 -3.91
CA GLU A 175 -4.49 5.12 -2.43
C GLU A 175 -5.15 6.34 -1.78
N PRO A 176 -6.49 6.36 -1.67
CA PRO A 176 -7.23 7.39 -0.93
C PRO A 176 -7.31 6.99 0.55
N GLU A 177 -6.33 7.36 1.34
CA GLU A 177 -6.23 6.98 2.75
C GLU A 177 -6.95 7.96 3.67
N VAL A 178 -8.00 7.51 4.34
CA VAL A 178 -8.57 8.19 5.49
C VAL A 178 -7.77 7.77 6.72
N LEU A 179 -7.14 8.75 7.37
CA LEU A 179 -6.21 8.52 8.48
C LEU A 179 -6.95 8.04 9.72
N MET A 180 -6.32 7.11 10.45
CA MET A 180 -6.83 6.64 11.74
C MET A 180 -6.44 7.55 12.92
N ASP A 181 -5.71 8.64 12.65
CA ASP A 181 -5.37 9.61 13.69
C ASP A 181 -6.63 10.33 14.17
N GLY A 182 -6.72 10.57 15.49
CA GLY A 182 -7.88 11.25 16.10
C GLY A 182 -8.76 10.31 16.94
N ASN A 183 -9.93 10.83 17.30
CA ASN A 183 -10.87 10.20 18.25
C ASN A 183 -12.21 9.80 17.61
N HIS A 184 -12.29 9.82 16.29
CA HIS A 184 -13.51 9.49 15.55
C HIS A 184 -13.96 8.04 15.80
N THR A 185 -15.26 7.79 15.59
CA THR A 185 -15.84 6.46 15.68
C THR A 185 -15.61 5.66 14.40
N ALA A 186 -15.84 4.35 14.45
CA ALA A 186 -15.83 3.51 13.25
C ALA A 186 -16.92 3.95 12.24
N ASP A 187 -18.07 4.40 12.72
CA ASP A 187 -19.14 4.96 11.88
C ASP A 187 -18.70 6.22 11.13
N ASP A 188 -17.96 7.11 11.79
CA ASP A 188 -17.41 8.30 11.14
C ASP A 188 -16.39 7.90 10.08
N CYS A 189 -15.50 6.96 10.40
CA CYS A 189 -14.55 6.38 9.44
C CYS A 189 -15.28 5.76 8.24
N TYR A 190 -16.32 4.97 8.47
CA TYR A 190 -17.14 4.38 7.42
C TYR A 190 -17.76 5.43 6.49
N LYS A 191 -18.42 6.45 7.06
CA LYS A 191 -19.06 7.51 6.28
C LYS A 191 -18.05 8.28 5.43
N LYS A 192 -16.92 8.68 6.04
CA LYS A 192 -15.89 9.46 5.35
C LYS A 192 -15.12 8.64 4.32
N THR A 193 -14.81 7.39 4.62
CA THR A 193 -14.15 6.50 3.65
C THR A 193 -15.08 6.23 2.46
N SER A 194 -16.38 5.98 2.69
CA SER A 194 -17.36 5.80 1.62
C SER A 194 -17.48 7.04 0.73
N GLU A 195 -17.54 8.24 1.33
CA GLU A 195 -17.61 9.52 0.60
C GLU A 195 -16.36 9.72 -0.28
N VAL A 196 -15.18 9.52 0.29
CA VAL A 196 -13.89 9.67 -0.41
C VAL A 196 -13.75 8.68 -1.55
N ILE A 197 -14.05 7.38 -1.33
CA ILE A 197 -13.94 6.34 -2.35
C ILE A 197 -14.91 6.61 -3.50
N LYS A 198 -16.18 6.91 -3.20
CA LYS A 198 -17.18 7.22 -4.23
C LYS A 198 -16.71 8.39 -5.11
N LYS A 199 -16.24 9.47 -4.48
CA LYS A 199 -15.73 10.62 -5.24
C LYS A 199 -14.50 10.28 -6.07
N CYS A 200 -13.62 9.41 -5.57
CA CYS A 200 -12.49 8.91 -6.36
C CYS A 200 -12.99 8.18 -7.62
N PHE A 201 -13.96 7.29 -7.50
CA PHE A 201 -14.47 6.55 -8.66
C PHE A 201 -15.28 7.41 -9.62
N ASP A 202 -16.01 8.42 -9.16
CA ASP A 202 -16.64 9.44 -10.02
C ASP A 202 -15.59 10.14 -10.92
N GLU A 203 -14.44 10.52 -10.34
CA GLU A 203 -13.35 11.15 -11.08
C GLU A 203 -12.63 10.16 -12.02
N LEU A 204 -12.44 8.91 -11.60
CA LEU A 204 -11.86 7.86 -12.44
C LEU A 204 -12.74 7.59 -13.67
N ASP A 205 -14.07 7.53 -13.50
CA ASP A 205 -15.04 7.36 -14.58
C ASP A 205 -15.00 8.55 -15.54
N LEU A 206 -15.04 9.78 -15.03
CA LEU A 206 -14.92 11.02 -15.84
C LEU A 206 -13.65 11.02 -16.71
N HIS A 207 -12.55 10.45 -16.20
CA HIS A 207 -11.27 10.31 -16.91
C HIS A 207 -11.19 9.05 -17.77
N LYS A 208 -12.28 8.25 -17.86
CA LYS A 208 -12.39 7.02 -18.66
C LYS A 208 -11.29 6.00 -18.34
N ILE A 209 -10.98 5.83 -17.06
CA ILE A 209 -9.99 4.86 -16.60
C ILE A 209 -10.53 3.43 -16.77
N ASP A 210 -9.72 2.53 -17.35
CA ASP A 210 -10.03 1.08 -17.35
C ASP A 210 -9.94 0.54 -15.91
N LEU A 211 -11.08 0.41 -15.24
CA LEU A 211 -11.16 -0.04 -13.85
C LEU A 211 -10.66 -1.46 -13.66
N LYS A 212 -10.66 -2.31 -14.71
CA LYS A 212 -10.07 -3.66 -14.65
C LYS A 212 -8.54 -3.64 -14.52
N GLY A 213 -7.93 -2.52 -14.86
CA GLY A 213 -6.50 -2.27 -14.70
C GLY A 213 -6.14 -1.39 -13.50
N VAL A 214 -6.99 -1.30 -12.46
CA VAL A 214 -6.77 -0.50 -11.25
C VAL A 214 -6.67 -1.41 -10.03
N ILE A 215 -5.82 -1.09 -9.07
CA ILE A 215 -5.84 -1.66 -7.72
C ILE A 215 -6.18 -0.53 -6.75
N LEU A 216 -7.23 -0.71 -5.94
CA LEU A 216 -7.56 0.21 -4.86
C LEU A 216 -6.75 -0.13 -3.61
N LYS A 217 -6.17 0.89 -2.96
CA LYS A 217 -5.44 0.74 -1.69
C LYS A 217 -6.04 1.62 -0.60
N PRO A 218 -7.14 1.19 0.02
CA PRO A 218 -7.83 1.95 1.05
C PRO A 218 -7.32 1.58 2.45
N ASN A 219 -7.73 2.38 3.46
CA ASN A 219 -7.76 1.98 4.86
C ASN A 219 -8.84 0.91 5.11
N MET A 220 -8.70 0.16 6.19
CA MET A 220 -9.79 -0.59 6.82
C MET A 220 -10.67 0.39 7.62
N ILE A 221 -11.91 0.03 7.89
CA ILE A 221 -12.80 0.85 8.72
C ILE A 221 -12.46 0.62 10.19
N LEU A 222 -11.81 1.59 10.79
CA LEU A 222 -11.31 1.55 12.16
C LEU A 222 -11.76 2.78 12.93
N PRO A 223 -11.99 2.67 14.25
CA PRO A 223 -12.09 3.86 15.09
C PRO A 223 -10.74 4.58 15.14
N GLY A 224 -10.74 5.85 15.42
CA GLY A 224 -9.55 6.65 15.61
C GLY A 224 -8.59 6.07 16.66
N SER A 225 -7.31 6.30 16.49
CA SER A 225 -6.27 5.75 17.39
C SER A 225 -6.42 6.23 18.85
N SER A 226 -7.01 7.43 19.05
CA SER A 226 -7.30 8.01 20.36
C SER A 226 -8.76 7.82 20.78
N SER A 227 -9.55 7.02 20.05
CA SER A 227 -10.96 6.78 20.39
C SER A 227 -11.08 5.82 21.57
N ASP A 228 -11.94 6.16 22.51
CA ASP A 228 -12.32 5.27 23.63
C ASP A 228 -13.29 4.15 23.19
N LYS A 229 -13.94 4.33 22.03
CA LYS A 229 -14.87 3.35 21.45
C LYS A 229 -14.11 2.33 20.63
N LYS A 230 -13.77 1.21 21.24
CA LYS A 230 -13.23 0.05 20.53
C LYS A 230 -14.35 -0.81 19.96
N ILE A 231 -14.11 -1.43 18.83
CA ILE A 231 -15.03 -2.40 18.19
C ILE A 231 -14.30 -3.74 17.97
N SER A 232 -15.07 -4.79 17.80
CA SER A 232 -14.51 -6.13 17.53
C SER A 232 -13.92 -6.23 16.12
N LYS A 233 -13.13 -7.23 15.86
CA LYS A 233 -12.54 -7.48 14.54
C LYS A 233 -13.58 -7.93 13.53
N GLU A 234 -14.58 -8.63 14.00
CA GLU A 234 -15.76 -9.04 13.23
C GLU A 234 -16.52 -7.80 12.74
N GLU A 235 -16.70 -6.80 13.59
CA GLU A 235 -17.35 -5.54 13.27
C GLU A 235 -16.49 -4.66 12.32
N ILE A 236 -15.16 -4.63 12.54
CA ILE A 236 -14.22 -4.00 11.58
C ILE A 236 -14.36 -4.62 10.20
N ALA A 237 -14.42 -5.94 10.13
CA ALA A 237 -14.54 -6.66 8.87
C ALA A 237 -15.89 -6.40 8.19
N GLU A 238 -16.99 -6.47 8.93
CA GLU A 238 -18.33 -6.20 8.43
C GLU A 238 -18.43 -4.79 7.83
N LEU A 239 -18.02 -3.77 8.61
CA LEU A 239 -18.05 -2.39 8.15
C LEU A 239 -17.13 -2.15 6.95
N THR A 240 -15.95 -2.78 6.93
CA THR A 240 -15.00 -2.65 5.81
C THR A 240 -15.56 -3.27 4.55
N VAL A 241 -16.05 -4.51 4.60
CA VAL A 241 -16.65 -5.20 3.44
C VAL A 241 -17.87 -4.46 2.92
N LYS A 242 -18.73 -3.97 3.82
CA LYS A 242 -19.91 -3.17 3.48
C LYS A 242 -19.52 -1.87 2.77
N CYS A 243 -18.56 -1.11 3.34
CA CYS A 243 -18.06 0.12 2.73
C CYS A 243 -17.58 -0.10 1.30
N LEU A 244 -16.78 -1.13 1.09
CA LEU A 244 -16.20 -1.44 -0.22
C LEU A 244 -17.27 -1.90 -1.21
N LYS A 245 -18.21 -2.75 -0.79
CA LYS A 245 -19.32 -3.22 -1.61
C LYS A 245 -20.22 -2.09 -2.11
N GLU A 246 -20.41 -1.04 -1.29
CA GLU A 246 -21.27 0.11 -1.60
C GLU A 246 -20.56 1.23 -2.35
N SER A 247 -19.21 1.22 -2.36
CA SER A 247 -18.43 2.37 -2.83
C SER A 247 -17.48 2.05 -3.99
N VAL A 248 -17.20 0.77 -4.26
CA VAL A 248 -16.25 0.35 -5.29
C VAL A 248 -16.98 -0.33 -6.44
N PRO A 249 -16.79 0.10 -7.70
CA PRO A 249 -17.33 -0.58 -8.87
C PRO A 249 -16.84 -2.03 -8.98
N SER A 250 -17.74 -2.93 -9.41
CA SER A 250 -17.47 -4.37 -9.48
C SER A 250 -16.38 -4.78 -10.48
N GLU A 251 -16.03 -3.90 -11.39
CA GLU A 251 -14.99 -4.07 -12.40
C GLU A 251 -13.57 -4.03 -11.83
N VAL A 252 -13.38 -3.42 -10.65
CA VAL A 252 -12.08 -3.35 -9.97
C VAL A 252 -11.66 -4.77 -9.55
N PRO A 253 -10.49 -5.28 -9.98
CA PRO A 253 -10.13 -6.68 -9.75
C PRO A 253 -9.80 -6.97 -8.28
N GLY A 254 -9.38 -5.96 -7.53
CA GLY A 254 -9.07 -6.18 -6.12
C GLY A 254 -8.58 -4.97 -5.35
N ILE A 255 -8.47 -5.21 -4.06
CA ILE A 255 -8.24 -4.24 -3.01
C ILE A 255 -7.04 -4.70 -2.18
N ALA A 256 -6.04 -3.86 -2.10
CA ALA A 256 -4.83 -4.10 -1.33
C ALA A 256 -4.76 -3.12 -0.15
N PHE A 257 -5.23 -3.52 1.03
CA PHE A 257 -5.32 -2.64 2.19
C PHE A 257 -3.96 -2.10 2.65
N LEU A 258 -3.94 -0.84 3.06
CA LEU A 258 -2.84 -0.31 3.86
C LEU A 258 -2.97 -0.76 5.33
N SER A 259 -1.88 -0.72 6.10
CA SER A 259 -1.90 -1.08 7.53
C SER A 259 -2.30 0.06 8.47
N GLY A 260 -2.17 1.32 8.05
CA GLY A 260 -2.71 2.52 8.72
C GLY A 260 -2.31 2.69 10.19
N GLY A 261 -1.10 2.31 10.59
CA GLY A 261 -0.66 2.43 11.99
C GLY A 261 -1.01 1.24 12.88
N GLN A 262 -1.74 0.25 12.39
CA GLN A 262 -1.94 -1.03 13.08
C GLN A 262 -0.60 -1.75 13.28
N THR A 263 -0.50 -2.55 14.32
CA THR A 263 0.64 -3.47 14.52
C THR A 263 0.65 -4.55 13.42
N GLU A 264 1.76 -5.27 13.30
CA GLU A 264 1.90 -6.37 12.34
C GLU A 264 0.82 -7.44 12.51
N VAL A 265 0.51 -7.80 13.77
CA VAL A 265 -0.50 -8.81 14.09
C VAL A 265 -1.92 -8.28 13.90
N GLU A 266 -2.22 -7.07 14.37
CA GLU A 266 -3.55 -6.46 14.19
C GLU A 266 -3.93 -6.33 12.72
N ALA A 267 -3.00 -5.82 11.88
CA ALA A 267 -3.25 -5.70 10.44
C ALA A 267 -3.49 -7.06 9.77
N THR A 268 -2.79 -8.10 10.22
CA THR A 268 -2.96 -9.47 9.72
C THR A 268 -4.30 -10.06 10.16
N GLU A 269 -4.65 -9.91 11.42
CA GLU A 269 -5.89 -10.43 12.00
C GLU A 269 -7.12 -9.76 11.38
N ASN A 270 -7.11 -8.43 11.24
CA ASN A 270 -8.19 -7.70 10.58
C ASN A 270 -8.33 -8.10 9.10
N LEU A 271 -7.22 -8.25 8.37
CA LEU A 271 -7.25 -8.74 7.00
C LEU A 271 -7.85 -10.15 6.89
N ASN A 272 -7.49 -11.04 7.83
CA ASN A 272 -8.03 -12.39 7.88
C ASN A 272 -9.55 -12.36 8.09
N GLN A 273 -10.03 -11.58 9.04
CA GLN A 273 -11.44 -11.47 9.34
C GLN A 273 -12.23 -10.86 8.17
N ILE A 274 -11.66 -9.85 7.50
CA ILE A 274 -12.23 -9.30 6.26
C ILE A 274 -12.38 -10.40 5.19
N ASN A 275 -11.36 -11.24 4.99
CA ASN A 275 -11.43 -12.31 3.99
C ASN A 275 -12.38 -13.44 4.37
N ILE A 276 -12.57 -13.75 5.65
CA ILE A 276 -13.59 -14.71 6.12
C ILE A 276 -15.00 -14.17 5.80
N GLN A 277 -15.22 -12.87 5.95
CA GLN A 277 -16.54 -12.25 5.72
C GLN A 277 -16.73 -11.73 4.29
N ASN A 278 -15.71 -11.82 3.45
CA ASN A 278 -15.79 -11.30 2.07
C ASN A 278 -16.86 -12.02 1.25
N ASN A 279 -17.94 -11.32 0.97
CA ASN A 279 -19.04 -11.77 0.13
C ASN A 279 -19.12 -11.00 -1.20
N THR A 280 -18.01 -10.42 -1.64
CA THR A 280 -17.85 -9.68 -2.89
C THR A 280 -17.02 -10.48 -3.90
N ASN A 281 -16.92 -9.98 -5.13
CA ASN A 281 -16.03 -10.54 -6.16
C ASN A 281 -14.59 -9.98 -6.07
N PHE A 282 -14.32 -9.03 -5.17
CA PHE A 282 -13.00 -8.44 -5.03
C PHE A 282 -12.01 -9.42 -4.41
N ILE A 283 -10.80 -9.48 -4.97
CA ILE A 283 -9.66 -10.06 -4.28
C ILE A 283 -9.23 -9.06 -3.21
N MET A 284 -9.28 -9.45 -1.94
CA MET A 284 -8.89 -8.59 -0.81
C MET A 284 -7.56 -9.06 -0.24
N THR A 285 -6.54 -8.23 -0.34
CA THR A 285 -5.18 -8.54 0.07
C THR A 285 -4.51 -7.34 0.77
N TYR A 286 -3.22 -7.37 0.93
CA TYR A 286 -2.44 -6.38 1.67
C TYR A 286 -1.46 -5.61 0.77
N SER A 287 -1.21 -4.36 1.13
CA SER A 287 -0.09 -3.55 0.64
C SER A 287 0.58 -2.88 1.85
N TYR A 288 1.41 -3.65 2.53
CA TYR A 288 1.96 -3.25 3.82
C TYR A 288 3.41 -2.79 3.72
N GLY A 289 3.72 -1.72 4.45
CA GLY A 289 5.08 -1.27 4.73
C GLY A 289 5.50 -1.76 6.12
N ARG A 290 5.18 -0.98 7.16
CA ARG A 290 5.56 -1.30 8.55
C ARG A 290 5.08 -2.68 9.00
N ALA A 291 3.86 -3.05 8.70
CA ALA A 291 3.29 -4.33 9.10
C ALA A 291 3.93 -5.57 8.44
N LEU A 292 4.80 -5.39 7.44
CA LEU A 292 5.64 -6.45 6.88
C LEU A 292 7.12 -6.37 7.31
N GLN A 293 7.58 -5.19 7.71
CA GLN A 293 9.01 -4.91 7.80
C GLN A 293 9.50 -4.65 9.22
N GLN A 294 8.61 -4.34 10.18
CA GLN A 294 9.01 -3.77 11.46
C GLN A 294 9.85 -4.73 12.31
N SER A 295 9.43 -5.99 12.41
CA SER A 295 10.17 -7.03 13.15
C SER A 295 11.52 -7.32 12.49
N ALA A 296 11.55 -7.43 11.16
CA ALA A 296 12.77 -7.61 10.39
C ALA A 296 13.73 -6.43 10.56
N LEU A 297 13.23 -5.17 10.52
CA LEU A 297 14.05 -3.98 10.72
C LEU A 297 14.67 -3.92 12.12
N LYS A 298 13.88 -4.21 13.16
CA LYS A 298 14.36 -4.26 14.54
C LYS A 298 15.41 -5.34 14.76
N PHE A 299 15.30 -6.48 14.10
CA PHE A 299 16.28 -7.54 14.17
C PHE A 299 17.55 -7.18 13.40
N TRP A 300 17.40 -6.76 12.15
CA TRP A 300 18.50 -6.33 11.28
C TRP A 300 19.37 -5.24 11.93
N SER A 301 18.76 -4.31 12.67
CA SER A 301 19.48 -3.22 13.31
C SER A 301 20.45 -3.68 14.42
N LYS A 302 20.27 -4.86 14.98
CA LYS A 302 21.16 -5.42 16.02
C LYS A 302 22.46 -5.98 15.40
N ASP A 303 22.33 -6.60 14.25
CA ASP A 303 23.45 -7.09 13.44
C ASP A 303 23.06 -7.07 11.95
N ILE A 304 23.48 -6.02 11.25
CA ILE A 304 23.14 -5.82 9.83
C ILE A 304 23.70 -6.92 8.92
N LYS A 305 24.67 -7.73 9.38
CA LYS A 305 25.25 -8.84 8.63
C LYS A 305 24.45 -10.13 8.78
N ASN A 306 23.56 -10.21 9.77
CA ASN A 306 22.69 -11.38 9.96
C ASN A 306 21.49 -11.31 9.00
N ILE A 307 21.79 -11.60 7.71
CA ILE A 307 20.80 -11.58 6.64
C ILE A 307 19.75 -12.68 6.87
N GLU A 308 20.19 -13.89 7.21
CA GLU A 308 19.33 -15.06 7.38
C GLU A 308 18.24 -14.83 8.45
N GLY A 309 18.63 -14.45 9.66
CA GLY A 309 17.66 -14.16 10.72
C GLY A 309 16.71 -13.00 10.40
N THR A 310 17.19 -11.99 9.66
CA THR A 310 16.33 -10.91 9.16
C THR A 310 15.29 -11.41 8.16
N GLN A 311 15.73 -12.27 7.23
CA GLN A 311 14.85 -12.87 6.22
C GLN A 311 13.84 -13.84 6.85
N GLU A 312 14.21 -14.59 7.89
CA GLU A 312 13.28 -15.47 8.62
C GLU A 312 12.09 -14.70 9.19
N LEU A 313 12.34 -13.56 9.84
CA LEU A 313 11.28 -12.71 10.38
C LEU A 313 10.39 -12.11 9.29
N PHE A 314 11.00 -11.63 8.20
CA PHE A 314 10.22 -11.15 7.06
C PHE A 314 9.40 -12.27 6.42
N ASN A 315 9.99 -13.44 6.21
CA ASN A 315 9.33 -14.62 5.66
C ASN A 315 8.13 -15.06 6.52
N HIS A 316 8.29 -15.04 7.84
CA HIS A 316 7.19 -15.32 8.77
C HIS A 316 6.05 -14.32 8.57
N ARG A 317 6.31 -13.00 8.62
CA ARG A 317 5.28 -11.97 8.41
C ARG A 317 4.61 -12.05 7.05
N ALA A 318 5.37 -12.23 5.98
CA ALA A 318 4.83 -12.39 4.63
C ALA A 318 3.92 -13.62 4.51
N ASN A 319 4.30 -14.73 5.16
CA ASN A 319 3.47 -15.93 5.21
C ASN A 319 2.16 -15.70 5.98
N MET A 320 2.22 -15.06 7.16
CA MET A 320 1.03 -14.73 7.96
C MET A 320 0.07 -13.84 7.18
N CYS A 321 0.57 -12.79 6.51
CA CYS A 321 -0.25 -11.92 5.66
C CYS A 321 -0.86 -12.67 4.47
N SER A 322 -0.11 -13.59 3.84
CA SER A 322 -0.62 -14.42 2.75
C SER A 322 -1.71 -15.40 3.20
N LEU A 323 -1.60 -15.97 4.40
CA LEU A 323 -2.65 -16.79 5.00
C LEU A 323 -3.88 -15.94 5.33
N ALA A 324 -3.70 -14.75 5.86
CA ALA A 324 -4.80 -13.82 6.14
C ALA A 324 -5.54 -13.38 4.87
N ALA A 325 -4.82 -13.15 3.76
CA ALA A 325 -5.43 -12.87 2.46
C ALA A 325 -6.25 -14.04 1.88
N LYS A 326 -6.14 -15.22 2.48
CA LYS A 326 -6.92 -16.43 2.16
C LYS A 326 -7.97 -16.78 3.24
N GLY A 327 -8.10 -15.97 4.30
CA GLY A 327 -8.96 -16.29 5.45
C GLY A 327 -8.50 -17.53 6.24
N LYS A 328 -7.21 -17.85 6.23
CA LYS A 328 -6.61 -19.07 6.80
C LYS A 328 -5.61 -18.82 7.94
N TRP A 329 -5.45 -17.57 8.34
CA TRP A 329 -4.59 -17.22 9.45
C TRP A 329 -5.29 -17.52 10.80
N SER A 330 -4.50 -17.93 11.79
CA SER A 330 -4.93 -18.00 13.19
C SER A 330 -3.82 -17.54 14.12
N LYS A 331 -4.20 -17.16 15.34
CA LYS A 331 -3.26 -16.62 16.33
C LYS A 331 -2.19 -17.63 16.76
N GLU A 332 -2.50 -18.92 16.68
CA GLU A 332 -1.55 -20.01 16.98
C GLU A 332 -0.36 -20.03 16.03
N LEU A 333 -0.57 -19.60 14.77
CA LEU A 333 0.48 -19.54 13.74
C LEU A 333 1.51 -18.43 13.98
N GLU A 334 1.20 -17.47 14.84
CA GLU A 334 2.15 -16.42 15.26
C GLU A 334 3.19 -16.93 16.28
N LYS A 335 2.88 -18.03 16.96
CA LYS A 335 3.79 -18.66 17.94
C LYS A 335 4.84 -19.46 17.18
N LYS A 336 6.01 -18.83 16.94
CA LYS A 336 7.22 -19.54 16.52
C LYS A 336 8.35 -19.27 17.48
#